data_092229f1c2debc75f7537fe573dd0c14
#
_entry.id   092229f1c2debc75f7537fe573dd0c14
#
_cell.length_a   1.000
_cell.length_b   1.000
_cell.length_c   1.000
_cell.angle_alpha   90.00
_cell.angle_beta   90.00
_cell.angle_gamma   90.00
#
_symmetry.space_group_name_H-M   'P 1'
#
loop_
_entity.id
_entity.type
_entity.pdbx_description
1 polymer ?
#
loop_
_entity_poly.entity_id
_entity_poly.type
_entity_poly.pdbx_seq_one_letter_code
_entity_poly.pdbx_strand_id
1 'polypeptide(L)'
;MQALLDSIAHMTLPTEVGRIFHGRGGLFPGCEHFSLDAYPPVLVLTSFAELEESAVAEIGAALEARWAVIAPSEPLNWVLQIRLVGGQGSTQLMCGAVPEPHVVSEGGTKYGVHVLRGQNHGLFLDMAAGRQWVREHVAARRGDGCIGSFKVLNLFAYTCSFSVVALQAGASHVFNMDMSRGALSSGQQNHRLNDVNKNASFLGHDVFSSWGKITRTGPYQLIIMDPPSFQKGSFVATKDYARLLRRLPDLLVPGGHALICLNAPELPESFIHEHVKAEAPELQFVERVANPATFADRDADRSLKVLVYRA
;
A
#
# COMPACT_ATOMS: atom_id res chain seq x y z
N MET A 1 -25.42 0.54 -7.74
CA MET A 1 -25.39 0.58 -6.26
C MET A 1 -25.70 -0.78 -5.63
N GLN A 2 -26.53 -1.64 -6.25
CA GLN A 2 -26.95 -2.92 -5.65
C GLN A 2 -25.77 -3.81 -5.18
N ALA A 3 -24.73 -3.97 -5.98
CA ALA A 3 -23.56 -4.80 -5.61
C ALA A 3 -22.83 -4.30 -4.35
N LEU A 4 -22.80 -2.98 -4.10
CA LEU A 4 -22.29 -2.43 -2.85
C LEU A 4 -23.19 -2.80 -1.67
N LEU A 5 -24.50 -2.64 -1.82
CA LEU A 5 -25.49 -3.01 -0.79
C LEU A 5 -25.45 -4.51 -0.48
N ASP A 6 -25.31 -5.36 -1.49
CA ASP A 6 -25.15 -6.80 -1.32
C ASP A 6 -23.87 -7.14 -0.55
N SER A 7 -22.76 -6.45 -0.85
CA SER A 7 -21.50 -6.63 -0.12
C SER A 7 -21.62 -6.19 1.34
N ILE A 8 -22.34 -5.10 1.60
CA ILE A 8 -22.64 -4.64 2.98
C ILE A 8 -23.48 -5.70 3.71
N ALA A 9 -24.53 -6.21 3.06
CA ALA A 9 -25.43 -7.21 3.66
C ALA A 9 -24.72 -8.52 4.05
N HIS A 10 -23.63 -8.86 3.36
CA HIS A 10 -22.91 -10.13 3.58
C HIS A 10 -21.58 -9.94 4.33
N MET A 11 -21.12 -8.70 4.59
CA MET A 11 -19.85 -8.48 5.30
C MET A 11 -19.89 -9.13 6.70
N THR A 12 -18.74 -9.63 7.14
CA THR A 12 -18.51 -10.05 8.52
C THR A 12 -17.96 -8.89 9.33
N LEU A 13 -17.90 -9.00 10.66
CA LEU A 13 -17.27 -7.99 11.50
C LEU A 13 -15.79 -7.88 11.16
N PRO A 14 -15.31 -6.73 10.65
CA PRO A 14 -13.91 -6.57 10.32
C PRO A 14 -13.07 -6.49 11.59
N THR A 15 -12.08 -7.37 11.71
CA THR A 15 -11.10 -7.36 12.82
C THR A 15 -9.75 -6.83 12.40
N GLU A 16 -9.47 -6.83 11.11
CA GLU A 16 -8.27 -6.27 10.49
C GLU A 16 -8.64 -5.25 9.42
N VAL A 17 -7.66 -4.40 9.08
CA VAL A 17 -7.82 -3.45 7.99
C VAL A 17 -7.92 -4.18 6.66
N GLY A 18 -8.81 -3.73 5.77
CA GLY A 18 -8.97 -4.36 4.47
C GLY A 18 -10.09 -3.75 3.64
N ARG A 19 -10.14 -4.14 2.36
CA ARG A 19 -11.20 -3.72 1.46
C ARG A 19 -12.39 -4.67 1.55
N ILE A 20 -13.59 -4.12 1.70
CA ILE A 20 -14.86 -4.85 1.70
C ILE A 20 -15.47 -4.85 0.31
N PHE A 21 -15.45 -3.71 -0.39
CA PHE A 21 -16.01 -3.57 -1.74
C PHE A 21 -15.09 -2.78 -2.66
N HIS A 22 -14.82 -3.30 -3.85
CA HIS A 22 -13.95 -2.71 -4.86
C HIS A 22 -14.68 -2.51 -6.19
N GLY A 23 -15.48 -1.46 -6.30
CA GLY A 23 -16.16 -1.13 -7.56
C GLY A 23 -15.20 -0.69 -8.66
N ARG A 24 -14.09 -0.03 -8.29
CA ARG A 24 -13.10 0.52 -9.22
C ARG A 24 -12.44 -0.52 -10.14
N GLY A 25 -12.44 -1.79 -9.75
CA GLY A 25 -11.98 -2.88 -10.59
C GLY A 25 -12.86 -3.18 -11.82
N GLY A 26 -14.01 -2.52 -11.93
CA GLY A 26 -14.93 -2.65 -13.08
C GLY A 26 -15.68 -3.99 -13.14
N LEU A 27 -15.63 -4.80 -12.08
CA LEU A 27 -16.36 -6.06 -11.98
C LEU A 27 -17.86 -5.87 -11.67
N PHE A 28 -18.24 -4.69 -11.18
CA PHE A 28 -19.58 -4.37 -10.72
C PHE A 28 -20.13 -3.17 -11.50
N PRO A 29 -20.81 -3.40 -12.66
CA PRO A 29 -21.36 -2.33 -13.49
C PRO A 29 -22.25 -1.37 -12.70
N GLY A 30 -22.00 -0.06 -12.87
CA GLY A 30 -22.70 1.02 -12.15
C GLY A 30 -22.22 1.28 -10.72
N CYS A 31 -21.16 0.57 -10.25
CA CYS A 31 -20.54 0.75 -8.94
C CYS A 31 -19.06 1.14 -9.03
N GLU A 32 -18.56 1.50 -10.22
CA GLU A 32 -17.14 1.75 -10.49
C GLU A 32 -16.58 2.92 -9.68
N HIS A 33 -17.44 3.78 -9.20
CA HIS A 33 -17.05 4.94 -8.39
C HIS A 33 -17.00 4.66 -6.88
N PHE A 34 -17.35 3.44 -6.43
CA PHE A 34 -17.35 3.10 -5.01
C PHE A 34 -16.16 2.24 -4.59
N SER A 35 -15.68 2.49 -3.39
CA SER A 35 -14.94 1.53 -2.57
C SER A 35 -15.35 1.63 -1.12
N LEU A 36 -15.48 0.49 -0.44
CA LEU A 36 -15.74 0.40 0.99
C LEU A 36 -14.57 -0.31 1.65
N ASP A 37 -13.92 0.38 2.57
CA ASP A 37 -12.75 -0.10 3.31
C ASP A 37 -13.07 -0.19 4.81
N ALA A 38 -12.53 -1.21 5.47
CA ALA A 38 -12.51 -1.30 6.92
C ALA A 38 -11.17 -0.79 7.46
N TYR A 39 -11.23 0.12 8.40
CA TYR A 39 -10.16 0.54 9.30
C TYR A 39 -10.67 0.37 10.74
N PRO A 40 -10.78 -0.85 11.26
CA PRO A 40 -11.47 -1.10 12.51
C PRO A 40 -11.09 -0.14 13.63
N PRO A 41 -12.06 0.42 14.38
CA PRO A 41 -13.49 0.14 14.34
C PRO A 41 -14.29 1.04 13.36
N VAL A 42 -13.67 1.62 12.34
CA VAL A 42 -14.26 2.58 11.40
C VAL A 42 -14.39 1.99 10.00
N LEU A 43 -15.55 2.17 9.35
CA LEU A 43 -15.75 1.91 7.93
C LEU A 43 -15.54 3.20 7.14
N VAL A 44 -14.91 3.13 5.98
CA VAL A 44 -14.70 4.27 5.09
C VAL A 44 -15.29 3.96 3.72
N LEU A 45 -16.38 4.64 3.39
CA LEU A 45 -16.93 4.66 2.04
C LEU A 45 -16.25 5.77 1.25
N THR A 46 -15.59 5.43 0.16
CA THR A 46 -15.06 6.41 -0.79
C THR A 46 -15.88 6.38 -2.06
N SER A 47 -16.36 7.56 -2.51
CA SER A 47 -16.94 7.74 -3.83
C SER A 47 -16.05 8.64 -4.69
N PHE A 48 -15.86 8.24 -5.95
CA PHE A 48 -15.13 9.02 -6.96
C PHE A 48 -16.06 9.82 -7.88
N ALA A 49 -17.35 9.92 -7.48
CA ALA A 49 -18.38 10.76 -8.07
C ALA A 49 -19.17 11.44 -6.96
N GLU A 50 -19.87 12.50 -7.29
CA GLU A 50 -20.88 13.10 -6.39
C GLU A 50 -21.98 12.07 -6.09
N LEU A 51 -22.51 12.12 -4.89
CA LEU A 51 -23.60 11.26 -4.44
C LEU A 51 -24.82 12.11 -4.09
N GLU A 52 -25.98 11.64 -4.53
CA GLU A 52 -27.26 12.20 -4.08
C GLU A 52 -27.48 11.84 -2.60
N GLU A 53 -28.13 12.73 -1.86
CA GLU A 53 -28.43 12.52 -0.43
C GLU A 53 -29.21 11.21 -0.18
N SER A 54 -30.12 10.87 -1.10
CA SER A 54 -30.87 9.61 -1.05
C SER A 54 -29.99 8.36 -1.12
N ALA A 55 -28.97 8.39 -1.98
CA ALA A 55 -27.99 7.30 -2.08
C ALA A 55 -27.15 7.16 -0.81
N VAL A 56 -26.72 8.28 -0.23
CA VAL A 56 -25.99 8.29 1.05
C VAL A 56 -26.86 7.73 2.17
N ALA A 57 -28.13 8.13 2.22
CA ALA A 57 -29.08 7.64 3.23
C ALA A 57 -29.34 6.12 3.10
N GLU A 58 -29.50 5.62 1.86
CA GLU A 58 -29.68 4.18 1.59
C GLU A 58 -28.48 3.35 2.02
N ILE A 59 -27.26 3.79 1.69
CA ILE A 59 -26.02 3.13 2.12
C ILE A 59 -25.88 3.17 3.64
N GLY A 60 -26.15 4.31 4.27
CA GLY A 60 -26.13 4.47 5.72
C GLY A 60 -27.08 3.49 6.41
N ALA A 61 -28.34 3.42 5.95
CA ALA A 61 -29.33 2.46 6.48
C ALA A 61 -28.90 1.01 6.32
N ALA A 62 -28.29 0.65 5.19
CA ALA A 62 -27.75 -0.71 4.96
C ALA A 62 -26.59 -1.03 5.93
N LEU A 63 -25.68 -0.08 6.16
CA LEU A 63 -24.58 -0.23 7.13
C LEU A 63 -25.12 -0.39 8.56
N GLU A 64 -26.08 0.43 8.98
CA GLU A 64 -26.72 0.36 10.29
C GLU A 64 -27.42 -0.98 10.49
N ALA A 65 -28.23 -1.41 9.54
CA ALA A 65 -28.94 -2.68 9.60
C ALA A 65 -27.98 -3.87 9.71
N ARG A 66 -26.88 -3.86 8.93
CA ARG A 66 -25.90 -4.93 9.00
C ARG A 66 -25.10 -4.89 10.30
N TRP A 67 -24.68 -3.69 10.72
CA TRP A 67 -23.90 -3.52 11.97
C TRP A 67 -24.66 -4.00 13.19
N ALA A 68 -25.98 -3.74 13.26
CA ALA A 68 -26.81 -4.23 14.34
C ALA A 68 -26.84 -5.78 14.44
N VAL A 69 -26.56 -6.48 13.36
CA VAL A 69 -26.48 -7.95 13.35
C VAL A 69 -25.09 -8.46 13.74
N ILE A 70 -24.03 -7.86 13.19
CA ILE A 70 -22.66 -8.39 13.34
C ILE A 70 -21.91 -7.83 14.57
N ALA A 71 -22.36 -6.69 15.11
CA ALA A 71 -21.77 -6.02 16.26
C ALA A 71 -22.83 -5.31 17.11
N PRO A 72 -23.85 -6.02 17.66
CA PRO A 72 -25.01 -5.39 18.31
C PRO A 72 -24.67 -4.56 19.57
N SER A 73 -23.50 -4.79 20.17
CA SER A 73 -23.03 -4.06 21.36
C SER A 73 -22.05 -2.92 21.05
N GLU A 74 -21.66 -2.75 19.78
CA GLU A 74 -20.66 -1.77 19.37
C GLU A 74 -21.29 -0.69 18.50
N PRO A 75 -20.90 0.59 18.68
CA PRO A 75 -21.40 1.66 17.83
C PRO A 75 -20.87 1.48 16.39
N LEU A 76 -21.73 1.74 15.41
CA LEU A 76 -21.29 1.91 14.03
C LEU A 76 -20.48 3.21 13.92
N ASN A 77 -19.26 3.12 13.38
CA ASN A 77 -18.47 4.27 13.04
C ASN A 77 -18.21 4.25 11.53
N TRP A 78 -18.66 5.24 10.79
CA TRP A 78 -18.35 5.29 9.37
C TRP A 78 -18.15 6.71 8.85
N VAL A 79 -17.27 6.80 7.86
CA VAL A 79 -16.81 8.01 7.20
C VAL A 79 -17.17 7.94 5.74
N LEU A 80 -17.72 9.02 5.19
CA LEU A 80 -17.88 9.24 3.75
C LEU A 80 -16.74 10.11 3.25
N GLN A 81 -16.05 9.66 2.21
CA GLN A 81 -15.05 10.43 1.49
C GLN A 81 -15.43 10.58 0.02
N ILE A 82 -15.61 11.81 -0.43
CA ILE A 82 -15.83 12.14 -1.85
C ILE A 82 -14.50 12.58 -2.45
N ARG A 83 -14.09 11.95 -3.57
CA ARG A 83 -12.85 12.25 -4.30
C ARG A 83 -13.16 12.55 -5.76
N LEU A 84 -13.29 13.82 -6.11
CA LEU A 84 -13.58 14.22 -7.48
C LEU A 84 -12.29 14.47 -8.27
N VAL A 85 -12.26 14.03 -9.52
CA VAL A 85 -11.15 14.33 -10.44
C VAL A 85 -11.13 15.82 -10.73
N GLY A 86 -10.04 16.51 -10.31
CA GLY A 86 -9.90 17.95 -10.51
C GLY A 86 -10.77 18.82 -9.60
N GLY A 87 -11.55 18.22 -8.69
CA GLY A 87 -12.44 18.90 -7.74
C GLY A 87 -11.92 18.95 -6.30
N GLN A 88 -12.62 19.69 -5.44
CA GLN A 88 -12.40 19.60 -4.01
C GLN A 88 -13.09 18.33 -3.48
N GLY A 89 -12.29 17.43 -2.87
CA GLY A 89 -12.83 16.29 -2.14
C GLY A 89 -13.36 16.73 -0.77
N SER A 90 -14.28 15.95 -0.21
CA SER A 90 -14.77 16.11 1.16
C SER A 90 -14.61 14.83 1.95
N THR A 91 -14.43 14.97 3.26
CA THR A 91 -14.42 13.84 4.19
C THR A 91 -15.30 14.19 5.37
N GLN A 92 -16.28 13.35 5.66
CA GLN A 92 -17.27 13.58 6.70
C GLN A 92 -17.46 12.34 7.55
N LEU A 93 -17.43 12.50 8.87
CA LEU A 93 -17.90 11.49 9.81
C LEU A 93 -19.44 11.47 9.76
N MET A 94 -19.99 10.33 9.34
CA MET A 94 -21.44 10.18 9.17
C MET A 94 -22.11 9.67 10.44
N CYS A 95 -21.44 8.75 11.15
CA CYS A 95 -21.94 8.19 12.40
C CYS A 95 -20.77 7.78 13.32
N GLY A 96 -21.00 7.83 14.62
CA GLY A 96 -20.08 7.33 15.64
C GLY A 96 -18.87 8.24 15.89
N ALA A 97 -17.70 7.64 16.09
CA ALA A 97 -16.45 8.33 16.39
C ALA A 97 -15.25 7.65 15.71
N VAL A 98 -14.19 8.42 15.47
CA VAL A 98 -12.89 7.90 15.02
C VAL A 98 -11.91 7.94 16.20
N PRO A 99 -11.26 6.82 16.55
CA PRO A 99 -10.27 6.79 17.62
C PRO A 99 -9.10 7.77 17.36
N GLU A 100 -8.55 8.31 18.43
CA GLU A 100 -7.32 9.11 18.38
C GLU A 100 -6.40 8.71 19.54
N PRO A 101 -5.26 8.05 19.29
CA PRO A 101 -4.76 7.62 17.97
C PRO A 101 -5.58 6.47 17.37
N HIS A 102 -5.71 6.46 16.03
CA HIS A 102 -6.33 5.35 15.31
C HIS A 102 -5.26 4.37 14.85
N VAL A 103 -5.28 3.17 15.41
CA VAL A 103 -4.34 2.09 15.11
C VAL A 103 -5.12 0.89 14.59
N VAL A 104 -4.69 0.37 13.45
CA VAL A 104 -5.28 -0.82 12.81
C VAL A 104 -4.26 -1.95 12.74
N SER A 105 -4.74 -3.18 12.52
CA SER A 105 -3.90 -4.37 12.34
C SER A 105 -4.06 -4.95 10.94
N GLU A 106 -2.96 -5.44 10.36
CA GLU A 106 -2.91 -6.24 9.13
C GLU A 106 -1.93 -7.39 9.32
N GLY A 107 -2.41 -8.63 9.31
CA GLY A 107 -1.58 -9.81 9.53
C GLY A 107 -0.75 -9.74 10.83
N GLY A 108 -1.32 -9.21 11.90
CA GLY A 108 -0.67 -9.01 13.18
C GLY A 108 0.29 -7.80 13.27
N THR A 109 0.47 -7.04 12.19
CA THR A 109 1.26 -5.80 12.18
C THR A 109 0.37 -4.59 12.43
N LYS A 110 0.79 -3.70 13.32
CA LYS A 110 0.03 -2.50 13.71
C LYS A 110 0.47 -1.29 12.88
N TYR A 111 -0.51 -0.49 12.45
CA TYR A 111 -0.29 0.74 11.70
C TYR A 111 -1.15 1.88 12.23
N GLY A 112 -0.55 3.05 12.41
CA GLY A 112 -1.28 4.29 12.65
C GLY A 112 -1.93 4.78 11.36
N VAL A 113 -3.22 5.10 11.42
CA VAL A 113 -4.01 5.58 10.29
C VAL A 113 -4.78 6.85 10.64
N HIS A 114 -5.25 7.58 9.62
CA HIS A 114 -6.02 8.81 9.79
C HIS A 114 -7.09 8.90 8.70
N VAL A 115 -8.31 8.52 9.03
CA VAL A 115 -9.41 8.41 8.05
C VAL A 115 -10.19 9.70 7.84
N LEU A 116 -9.98 10.74 8.66
CA LEU A 116 -10.65 12.03 8.55
C LEU A 116 -9.83 13.09 7.81
N ARG A 117 -8.58 12.81 7.43
CA ARG A 117 -7.68 13.80 6.83
C ARG A 117 -7.03 13.28 5.57
N GLY A 118 -6.95 14.13 4.56
CA GLY A 118 -6.27 13.82 3.31
C GLY A 118 -6.95 12.73 2.49
N GLN A 119 -6.31 12.34 1.40
CA GLN A 119 -6.81 11.29 0.50
C GLN A 119 -6.26 9.92 0.85
N ASN A 120 -5.03 9.85 1.36
CA ASN A 120 -4.36 8.61 1.75
C ASN A 120 -4.42 8.48 3.27
N HIS A 121 -4.86 7.33 3.76
CA HIS A 121 -5.15 7.11 5.17
C HIS A 121 -3.94 6.59 5.98
N GLY A 122 -2.75 6.59 5.40
CA GLY A 122 -1.52 6.13 6.08
C GLY A 122 -1.13 4.69 5.76
N LEU A 123 -2.00 3.91 5.13
CA LEU A 123 -1.72 2.53 4.68
C LEU A 123 -2.42 2.28 3.34
N PHE A 124 -1.68 1.79 2.36
CA PHE A 124 -2.22 1.36 1.08
C PHE A 124 -2.66 -0.10 1.18
N LEU A 125 -3.96 -0.36 1.12
CA LEU A 125 -4.55 -1.68 1.34
C LEU A 125 -4.32 -2.64 0.17
N ASP A 126 -4.21 -2.14 -1.05
CA ASP A 126 -3.88 -2.89 -2.25
C ASP A 126 -2.47 -3.49 -2.22
N MET A 127 -1.56 -2.92 -1.43
CA MET A 127 -0.21 -3.43 -1.21
C MET A 127 -0.10 -4.54 -0.16
N ALA A 128 -1.21 -5.03 0.40
CA ALA A 128 -1.19 -6.08 1.43
C ALA A 128 -0.48 -7.36 0.96
N ALA A 129 -0.73 -7.81 -0.28
CA ALA A 129 -0.04 -8.96 -0.86
C ALA A 129 1.46 -8.71 -1.05
N GLY A 130 1.87 -7.52 -1.47
CA GLY A 130 3.28 -7.13 -1.57
C GLY A 130 3.98 -7.13 -0.20
N ARG A 131 3.31 -6.65 0.86
CA ARG A 131 3.84 -6.72 2.23
C ARG A 131 3.96 -8.16 2.72
N GLN A 132 2.97 -9.00 2.41
CA GLN A 132 3.02 -10.42 2.76
C GLN A 132 4.17 -11.13 2.04
N TRP A 133 4.35 -10.86 0.74
CA TRP A 133 5.49 -11.39 -0.02
C TRP A 133 6.84 -10.99 0.63
N VAL A 134 7.01 -9.73 1.01
CA VAL A 134 8.23 -9.26 1.70
C VAL A 134 8.45 -10.01 3.02
N ARG A 135 7.39 -10.20 3.80
CA ARG A 135 7.44 -10.97 5.05
C ARG A 135 7.95 -12.40 4.82
N GLU A 136 7.34 -13.10 3.87
CA GLU A 136 7.65 -14.49 3.56
C GLU A 136 9.06 -14.63 2.97
N HIS A 137 9.43 -13.75 2.04
CA HIS A 137 10.74 -13.74 1.40
C HIS A 137 11.88 -13.52 2.42
N VAL A 138 11.73 -12.57 3.34
CA VAL A 138 12.72 -12.29 4.38
C VAL A 138 12.80 -13.44 5.37
N ALA A 139 11.67 -13.99 5.80
CA ALA A 139 11.61 -15.12 6.74
C ALA A 139 12.26 -16.38 6.17
N ALA A 140 12.01 -16.71 4.90
CA ALA A 140 12.59 -17.87 4.22
C ALA A 140 14.13 -17.82 4.20
N ARG A 141 14.70 -16.64 3.90
CA ARG A 141 16.17 -16.44 3.86
C ARG A 141 16.85 -16.61 5.22
N ARG A 142 16.13 -16.36 6.30
CA ARG A 142 16.64 -16.61 7.65
C ARG A 142 16.73 -18.11 7.97
N GLY A 143 15.81 -18.92 7.43
CA GLY A 143 15.78 -20.37 7.60
C GLY A 143 16.93 -21.10 6.90
N ASP A 144 17.47 -20.54 5.82
CA ASP A 144 18.54 -21.15 5.02
C ASP A 144 19.94 -21.09 5.67
N GLY A 145 20.04 -20.68 6.94
CA GLY A 145 21.30 -20.60 7.67
C GLY A 145 22.27 -19.54 7.14
N CYS A 146 21.83 -18.63 6.30
CA CYS A 146 22.60 -17.47 5.87
C CYS A 146 22.88 -16.58 7.09
N ILE A 147 23.98 -16.84 7.78
CA ILE A 147 24.52 -16.01 8.87
C ILE A 147 25.10 -14.73 8.27
N GLY A 148 24.23 -13.92 7.69
CA GLY A 148 24.62 -12.67 7.03
C GLY A 148 23.63 -11.55 7.30
N SER A 149 24.08 -10.32 7.10
CA SER A 149 23.25 -9.15 7.21
C SER A 149 22.22 -9.13 6.06
N PHE A 150 20.93 -9.24 6.36
CA PHE A 150 19.85 -9.04 5.37
C PHE A 150 19.41 -7.57 5.39
N LYS A 151 20.01 -6.77 4.53
CA LYS A 151 19.67 -5.35 4.39
C LYS A 151 18.57 -5.14 3.36
N VAL A 152 17.64 -4.29 3.69
CA VAL A 152 16.55 -3.88 2.78
C VAL A 152 16.65 -2.38 2.48
N LEU A 153 16.50 -2.01 1.23
CA LEU A 153 16.30 -0.63 0.80
C LEU A 153 14.83 -0.45 0.41
N ASN A 154 14.14 0.45 1.09
CA ASN A 154 12.74 0.81 0.85
C ASN A 154 12.68 2.22 0.27
N LEU A 155 12.53 2.32 -1.04
CA LEU A 155 12.43 3.57 -1.78
C LEU A 155 10.97 4.01 -1.89
N PHE A 156 10.72 5.33 -1.81
CA PHE A 156 9.37 5.90 -1.75
C PHE A 156 8.58 5.33 -0.58
N ALA A 157 9.25 5.31 0.57
CA ALA A 157 8.86 4.50 1.72
C ALA A 157 7.53 4.91 2.37
N TYR A 158 7.03 6.12 2.10
CA TYR A 158 5.80 6.66 2.69
C TYR A 158 5.80 6.46 4.23
N THR A 159 4.78 5.78 4.79
CA THR A 159 4.67 5.44 6.21
C THR A 159 5.45 4.18 6.60
N CYS A 160 6.32 3.69 5.73
CA CYS A 160 7.26 2.59 5.95
C CYS A 160 6.63 1.23 6.27
N SER A 161 5.42 0.95 5.77
CA SER A 161 4.73 -0.31 6.06
C SER A 161 5.52 -1.55 5.64
N PHE A 162 6.17 -1.53 4.47
CA PHE A 162 7.08 -2.59 4.02
C PHE A 162 8.28 -2.80 4.97
N SER A 163 8.82 -1.70 5.51
CA SER A 163 9.94 -1.76 6.43
C SER A 163 9.59 -2.47 7.73
N VAL A 164 8.39 -2.19 8.27
CA VAL A 164 7.92 -2.83 9.50
C VAL A 164 7.83 -4.35 9.32
N VAL A 165 7.19 -4.81 8.24
CA VAL A 165 7.05 -6.27 7.99
C VAL A 165 8.39 -6.94 7.71
N ALA A 166 9.32 -6.28 7.01
CA ALA A 166 10.65 -6.80 6.75
C ALA A 166 11.45 -7.00 8.06
N LEU A 167 11.39 -6.03 8.98
CA LEU A 167 12.06 -6.13 10.28
C LEU A 167 11.43 -7.17 11.18
N GLN A 168 10.11 -7.28 11.23
CA GLN A 168 9.41 -8.35 11.95
C GLN A 168 9.79 -9.73 11.42
N ALA A 169 9.99 -9.87 10.11
CA ALA A 169 10.43 -11.10 9.47
C ALA A 169 11.91 -11.42 9.70
N GLY A 170 12.70 -10.48 10.22
CA GLY A 170 14.09 -10.70 10.61
C GLY A 170 15.13 -10.03 9.72
N ALA A 171 14.75 -9.03 8.92
CA ALA A 171 15.73 -8.17 8.25
C ALA A 171 16.67 -7.54 9.30
N SER A 172 17.97 -7.53 8.99
CA SER A 172 18.98 -6.98 9.92
C SER A 172 18.95 -5.46 9.97
N HIS A 173 18.57 -4.82 8.86
CA HIS A 173 18.41 -3.37 8.78
C HIS A 173 17.56 -2.97 7.58
N VAL A 174 16.71 -1.96 7.74
CA VAL A 174 15.96 -1.35 6.63
C VAL A 174 16.29 0.13 6.51
N PHE A 175 16.66 0.55 5.30
CA PHE A 175 16.88 1.95 4.93
C PHE A 175 15.65 2.48 4.22
N ASN A 176 14.89 3.34 4.88
CA ASN A 176 13.68 3.96 4.34
C ASN A 176 14.04 5.32 3.75
N MET A 177 13.68 5.55 2.49
CA MET A 177 13.90 6.82 1.82
C MET A 177 12.59 7.37 1.26
N ASP A 178 12.26 8.59 1.65
CA ASP A 178 11.09 9.33 1.16
C ASP A 178 11.34 10.83 1.27
N MET A 179 10.81 11.63 0.36
CA MET A 179 10.91 13.09 0.44
C MET A 179 10.04 13.68 1.55
N SER A 180 8.93 13.02 1.88
CA SER A 180 7.97 13.46 2.89
C SER A 180 8.46 13.13 4.30
N ARG A 181 9.01 14.11 5.00
CA ARG A 181 9.39 13.97 6.41
C ARG A 181 8.20 13.62 7.31
N GLY A 182 7.01 14.12 6.98
CA GLY A 182 5.78 13.78 7.70
C GLY A 182 5.43 12.31 7.58
N ALA A 183 5.51 11.73 6.37
CA ALA A 183 5.30 10.31 6.13
C ALA A 183 6.33 9.46 6.88
N LEU A 184 7.62 9.83 6.84
CA LEU A 184 8.67 9.15 7.61
C LEU A 184 8.47 9.25 9.13
N SER A 185 7.93 10.36 9.63
CA SER A 185 7.55 10.49 11.05
C SER A 185 6.46 9.49 11.44
N SER A 186 5.43 9.34 10.61
CA SER A 186 4.42 8.29 10.77
C SER A 186 5.04 6.89 10.67
N GLY A 187 6.00 6.71 9.75
CA GLY A 187 6.80 5.49 9.64
C GLY A 187 7.54 5.15 10.93
N GLN A 188 8.18 6.12 11.57
CA GLN A 188 8.83 5.93 12.88
C GLN A 188 7.83 5.51 13.98
N GLN A 189 6.62 6.06 13.96
CA GLN A 189 5.56 5.65 14.88
C GLN A 189 5.13 4.20 14.61
N ASN A 190 4.95 3.81 13.34
CA ASN A 190 4.64 2.44 12.97
C ASN A 190 5.70 1.44 13.46
N HIS A 191 7.00 1.81 13.38
CA HIS A 191 8.07 0.98 13.92
C HIS A 191 7.98 0.84 15.45
N ARG A 192 7.65 1.91 16.17
CA ARG A 192 7.46 1.86 17.63
C ARG A 192 6.26 1.01 18.03
N LEU A 193 5.13 1.10 17.30
CA LEU A 193 3.93 0.29 17.55
C LEU A 193 4.20 -1.22 17.44
N ASN A 194 5.28 -1.61 16.75
CA ASN A 194 5.66 -3.00 16.49
C ASN A 194 7.00 -3.41 17.11
N ASP A 195 7.60 -2.56 17.96
CA ASP A 195 8.86 -2.82 18.67
C ASP A 195 10.08 -3.10 17.76
N VAL A 196 10.08 -2.57 16.51
CA VAL A 196 11.13 -2.80 15.51
C VAL A 196 11.91 -1.52 15.14
N ASN A 197 11.96 -0.54 16.03
CA ASN A 197 12.54 0.77 15.75
C ASN A 197 14.08 0.84 15.77
N LYS A 198 14.78 -0.19 16.27
CA LYS A 198 16.24 -0.16 16.44
C LYS A 198 17.03 -0.32 15.14
N ASN A 199 16.49 -1.06 14.18
CA ASN A 199 17.16 -1.48 12.95
C ASN A 199 16.57 -0.79 11.70
N ALA A 200 16.06 0.42 11.85
CA ALA A 200 15.51 1.23 10.77
C ALA A 200 16.21 2.59 10.67
N SER A 201 16.57 2.98 9.46
CA SER A 201 17.04 4.32 9.12
C SER A 201 15.97 5.05 8.31
N PHE A 202 15.79 6.35 8.56
CA PHE A 202 14.79 7.19 7.90
C PHE A 202 15.49 8.38 7.23
N LEU A 203 15.47 8.39 5.91
CA LEU A 203 16.22 9.33 5.08
C LEU A 203 15.23 10.25 4.34
N GLY A 204 15.02 11.45 4.85
CA GLY A 204 14.13 12.47 4.30
C GLY A 204 14.75 13.19 3.10
N HIS A 205 14.99 12.46 2.00
CA HIS A 205 15.71 12.95 0.82
C HIS A 205 15.03 12.47 -0.48
N ASP A 206 15.26 13.23 -1.55
CA ASP A 206 14.97 12.78 -2.91
C ASP A 206 15.93 11.65 -3.30
N VAL A 207 15.36 10.57 -3.84
CA VAL A 207 16.09 9.36 -4.28
C VAL A 207 17.14 9.72 -5.33
N PHE A 208 16.76 10.53 -6.32
CA PHE A 208 17.62 10.86 -7.47
C PHE A 208 18.84 11.71 -7.12
N SER A 209 18.77 12.48 -6.04
CA SER A 209 19.89 13.27 -5.51
C SER A 209 20.71 12.52 -4.45
N SER A 210 20.34 11.28 -4.08
CA SER A 210 20.88 10.58 -2.92
C SER A 210 21.65 9.29 -3.25
N TRP A 211 21.97 9.02 -4.51
CA TRP A 211 22.62 7.77 -4.93
C TRP A 211 23.91 7.48 -4.16
N GLY A 212 24.76 8.48 -3.92
CA GLY A 212 26.00 8.30 -3.15
C GLY A 212 25.75 7.82 -1.70
N LYS A 213 24.63 8.22 -1.09
CA LYS A 213 24.23 7.76 0.25
C LYS A 213 23.68 6.32 0.17
N ILE A 214 22.83 6.04 -0.82
CA ILE A 214 22.25 4.72 -1.05
C ILE A 214 23.35 3.69 -1.31
N THR A 215 24.29 3.97 -2.20
CA THR A 215 25.41 3.06 -2.51
C THR A 215 26.30 2.79 -1.27
N ARG A 216 26.54 3.80 -0.44
CA ARG A 216 27.38 3.66 0.76
C ARG A 216 26.78 2.73 1.82
N THR A 217 25.46 2.63 1.91
CA THR A 217 24.76 1.77 2.88
C THR A 217 24.47 0.37 2.35
N GLY A 218 24.56 0.18 1.03
CA GLY A 218 24.44 -1.11 0.36
C GLY A 218 25.65 -2.04 0.52
N PRO A 219 25.75 -3.13 -0.26
CA PRO A 219 24.66 -3.62 -1.11
C PRO A 219 23.49 -4.23 -0.32
N TYR A 220 22.35 -4.49 -1.03
CA TYR A 220 21.09 -4.90 -0.41
C TYR A 220 20.66 -6.28 -0.90
N GLN A 221 20.03 -7.07 -0.03
CA GLN A 221 19.41 -8.35 -0.35
C GLN A 221 18.03 -8.17 -0.96
N LEU A 222 17.34 -7.07 -0.60
CA LEU A 222 16.04 -6.71 -1.15
C LEU A 222 15.97 -5.20 -1.36
N ILE A 223 15.52 -4.79 -2.54
CA ILE A 223 15.15 -3.40 -2.84
C ILE A 223 13.67 -3.37 -3.14
N ILE A 224 12.92 -2.54 -2.41
CA ILE A 224 11.51 -2.26 -2.65
C ILE A 224 11.43 -0.90 -3.34
N MET A 225 10.79 -0.87 -4.50
CA MET A 225 10.65 0.31 -5.35
C MET A 225 9.16 0.52 -5.65
N ASP A 226 8.52 1.40 -4.88
CA ASP A 226 7.08 1.72 -4.96
C ASP A 226 6.85 3.22 -5.20
N PRO A 227 7.30 3.74 -6.37
CA PRO A 227 7.15 5.14 -6.66
C PRO A 227 5.70 5.50 -6.98
N PRO A 228 5.30 6.78 -6.80
CA PRO A 228 4.02 7.25 -7.31
C PRO A 228 4.01 7.17 -8.85
N SER A 229 2.85 6.91 -9.45
CA SER A 229 2.72 6.96 -10.93
C SER A 229 2.99 8.37 -11.47
N PHE A 230 2.53 9.38 -10.76
CA PHE A 230 2.78 10.78 -11.06
C PHE A 230 2.81 11.62 -9.78
N GLN A 231 3.86 12.41 -9.60
CA GLN A 231 3.94 13.43 -8.56
C GLN A 231 4.59 14.69 -9.15
N LYS A 232 3.80 15.75 -9.27
CA LYS A 232 4.24 17.02 -9.85
C LYS A 232 5.57 17.49 -9.24
N GLY A 233 6.58 17.66 -10.08
CA GLY A 233 7.90 18.18 -9.69
C GLY A 233 8.86 17.14 -9.09
N SER A 234 8.44 15.87 -8.90
CA SER A 234 9.31 14.84 -8.31
C SER A 234 9.38 13.53 -9.09
N PHE A 235 8.28 13.03 -9.66
CA PHE A 235 8.27 11.74 -10.32
C PHE A 235 7.26 11.65 -11.47
N VAL A 236 7.70 11.12 -12.61
CA VAL A 236 6.88 10.78 -13.77
C VAL A 236 7.26 9.38 -14.22
N ALA A 237 6.37 8.41 -14.13
CA ALA A 237 6.66 7.00 -14.40
C ALA A 237 7.39 6.78 -15.73
N THR A 238 6.90 7.32 -16.84
CA THR A 238 7.47 7.15 -18.18
C THR A 238 8.89 7.72 -18.38
N LYS A 239 9.38 8.53 -17.43
CA LYS A 239 10.72 9.14 -17.48
C LYS A 239 11.66 8.58 -16.42
N ASP A 240 11.12 8.32 -15.24
CA ASP A 240 11.94 8.13 -14.05
C ASP A 240 12.17 6.66 -13.69
N TYR A 241 11.32 5.72 -14.16
CA TYR A 241 11.56 4.28 -13.96
C TYR A 241 12.92 3.84 -14.55
N ALA A 242 13.26 4.26 -15.77
CA ALA A 242 14.54 3.95 -16.38
C ALA A 242 15.73 4.36 -15.49
N ARG A 243 15.64 5.53 -14.86
CA ARG A 243 16.69 6.06 -13.98
C ARG A 243 16.84 5.25 -12.68
N LEU A 244 15.73 4.71 -12.15
CA LEU A 244 15.74 3.84 -10.98
C LEU A 244 16.28 2.46 -11.33
N LEU A 245 15.76 1.85 -12.38
CA LEU A 245 16.10 0.49 -12.82
C LEU A 245 17.59 0.34 -13.13
N ARG A 246 18.18 1.32 -13.83
CA ARG A 246 19.63 1.37 -14.14
C ARG A 246 20.53 1.25 -12.93
N ARG A 247 20.03 1.58 -11.72
CA ARG A 247 20.81 1.54 -10.49
C ARG A 247 20.71 0.21 -9.75
N LEU A 248 19.71 -0.62 -10.06
CA LEU A 248 19.44 -1.85 -9.29
C LEU A 248 20.60 -2.85 -9.34
N PRO A 249 21.25 -3.12 -10.49
CA PRO A 249 22.37 -4.07 -10.55
C PRO A 249 23.54 -3.69 -9.63
N ASP A 250 23.87 -2.40 -9.55
CA ASP A 250 24.95 -1.91 -8.69
C ASP A 250 24.62 -1.95 -7.17
N LEU A 251 23.33 -2.01 -6.85
CA LEU A 251 22.84 -1.90 -5.48
C LEU A 251 22.47 -3.25 -4.86
N LEU A 252 22.15 -4.25 -5.68
CA LEU A 252 21.79 -5.60 -5.23
C LEU A 252 23.04 -6.46 -5.00
N VAL A 253 22.97 -7.35 -4.02
CA VAL A 253 23.92 -8.47 -3.93
C VAL A 253 23.61 -9.49 -5.03
N PRO A 254 24.58 -10.33 -5.46
CA PRO A 254 24.28 -11.48 -6.33
C PRO A 254 23.18 -12.34 -5.70
N GLY A 255 22.14 -12.64 -6.48
CA GLY A 255 20.94 -13.34 -6.01
C GLY A 255 20.00 -12.52 -5.15
N GLY A 256 20.24 -11.22 -5.00
CA GLY A 256 19.32 -10.27 -4.36
C GLY A 256 18.06 -10.04 -5.20
N HIS A 257 17.03 -9.47 -4.58
CA HIS A 257 15.73 -9.29 -5.22
C HIS A 257 15.31 -7.81 -5.26
N ALA A 258 14.59 -7.45 -6.32
CA ALA A 258 13.89 -6.15 -6.42
C ALA A 258 12.39 -6.41 -6.50
N LEU A 259 11.62 -5.79 -5.61
CA LEU A 259 10.17 -5.70 -5.67
C LEU A 259 9.83 -4.38 -6.34
N ILE A 260 9.31 -4.42 -7.56
CA ILE A 260 9.04 -3.25 -8.40
C ILE A 260 7.54 -3.09 -8.52
N CYS A 261 7.01 -1.98 -8.02
CA CYS A 261 5.58 -1.68 -8.01
C CYS A 261 5.24 -0.63 -9.07
N LEU A 262 4.15 -0.81 -9.80
CA LEU A 262 3.60 0.15 -10.76
C LEU A 262 2.09 0.30 -10.55
N ASN A 263 1.69 1.43 -9.98
CA ASN A 263 0.28 1.79 -9.79
C ASN A 263 -0.15 2.84 -10.82
N ALA A 264 -0.16 2.46 -12.09
CA ALA A 264 -0.54 3.29 -13.22
C ALA A 264 -1.45 2.46 -14.14
N PRO A 265 -2.78 2.70 -14.11
CA PRO A 265 -3.74 1.94 -14.92
C PRO A 265 -3.55 2.11 -16.43
N GLU A 266 -2.90 3.19 -16.86
CA GLU A 266 -2.59 3.50 -18.25
C GLU A 266 -1.32 2.82 -18.78
N LEU A 267 -0.50 2.25 -17.90
CA LEU A 267 0.74 1.57 -18.28
C LEU A 267 0.61 0.05 -18.05
N PRO A 268 0.79 -0.78 -19.09
CA PRO A 268 0.72 -2.23 -18.97
C PRO A 268 1.93 -2.80 -18.23
N GLU A 269 1.84 -4.08 -17.86
CA GLU A 269 2.96 -4.79 -17.21
C GLU A 269 4.22 -4.80 -18.09
N SER A 270 4.05 -4.92 -19.42
CA SER A 270 5.15 -4.89 -20.39
C SER A 270 6.03 -3.63 -20.27
N PHE A 271 5.46 -2.52 -19.80
CA PHE A 271 6.21 -1.29 -19.53
C PHE A 271 7.41 -1.54 -18.60
N ILE A 272 7.21 -2.27 -17.51
CA ILE A 272 8.32 -2.59 -16.59
C ILE A 272 9.28 -3.59 -17.23
N HIS A 273 8.79 -4.63 -17.89
CA HIS A 273 9.64 -5.65 -18.52
C HIS A 273 10.55 -5.04 -19.59
N GLU A 274 10.03 -4.14 -20.44
CA GLU A 274 10.77 -3.43 -21.47
C GLU A 274 11.87 -2.53 -20.87
N HIS A 275 11.52 -1.80 -19.80
CA HIS A 275 12.48 -0.94 -19.12
C HIS A 275 13.56 -1.73 -18.36
N VAL A 276 13.22 -2.85 -17.71
CA VAL A 276 14.21 -3.74 -17.09
C VAL A 276 15.14 -4.31 -18.14
N LYS A 277 14.61 -4.80 -19.27
CA LYS A 277 15.42 -5.32 -20.38
C LYS A 277 16.40 -4.28 -20.93
N ALA A 278 16.00 -3.01 -20.97
CA ALA A 278 16.84 -1.93 -21.49
C ALA A 278 17.89 -1.42 -20.50
N GLU A 279 17.53 -1.32 -19.23
CA GLU A 279 18.30 -0.58 -18.21
C GLU A 279 19.03 -1.47 -17.18
N ALA A 280 18.54 -2.71 -17.01
CA ALA A 280 19.05 -3.68 -16.03
C ALA A 280 18.90 -5.11 -16.57
N PRO A 281 19.49 -5.43 -17.75
CA PRO A 281 19.29 -6.70 -18.45
C PRO A 281 19.79 -7.92 -17.66
N GLU A 282 20.59 -7.73 -16.63
CA GLU A 282 21.07 -8.78 -15.72
C GLU A 282 19.96 -9.30 -14.81
N LEU A 283 18.92 -8.50 -14.56
CA LEU A 283 17.82 -8.87 -13.69
C LEU A 283 16.87 -9.84 -14.40
N GLN A 284 16.61 -10.95 -13.74
CA GLN A 284 15.70 -11.98 -14.22
C GLN A 284 14.33 -11.82 -13.57
N PHE A 285 13.26 -11.82 -14.36
CA PHE A 285 11.90 -11.86 -13.85
C PHE A 285 11.64 -13.16 -13.10
N VAL A 286 11.08 -13.05 -11.91
CA VAL A 286 10.74 -14.20 -11.05
C VAL A 286 9.24 -14.43 -11.08
N GLU A 287 8.45 -13.43 -10.68
CA GLU A 287 7.00 -13.56 -10.58
C GLU A 287 6.30 -12.19 -10.53
N ARG A 288 5.01 -12.18 -10.81
CA ARG A 288 4.08 -11.11 -10.43
C ARG A 288 3.34 -11.55 -9.16
N VAL A 289 3.46 -10.77 -8.10
CA VAL A 289 2.68 -10.98 -6.87
C VAL A 289 1.21 -10.68 -7.19
N ALA A 290 0.34 -11.66 -7.00
CA ALA A 290 -1.09 -11.49 -7.23
C ALA A 290 -1.68 -10.47 -6.26
N ASN A 291 -2.55 -9.59 -6.76
CA ASN A 291 -3.28 -8.66 -5.91
C ASN A 291 -4.21 -9.42 -4.95
N PRO A 292 -4.51 -8.86 -3.77
CA PRO A 292 -5.53 -9.44 -2.91
C PRO A 292 -6.86 -9.61 -3.67
N ALA A 293 -7.57 -10.71 -3.46
CA ALA A 293 -8.83 -11.00 -4.16
C ALA A 293 -9.86 -9.87 -4.05
N THR A 294 -9.82 -9.13 -2.93
CA THR A 294 -10.67 -7.95 -2.70
C THR A 294 -10.29 -6.74 -3.55
N PHE A 295 -9.19 -6.79 -4.30
CA PHE A 295 -8.74 -5.79 -5.27
C PHE A 295 -8.71 -6.34 -6.70
N ALA A 296 -9.55 -7.33 -6.99
CA ALA A 296 -9.64 -7.88 -8.34
C ALA A 296 -10.16 -6.84 -9.33
N ASP A 297 -9.50 -6.77 -10.48
CA ASP A 297 -9.87 -5.93 -11.62
C ASP A 297 -10.36 -6.79 -12.78
N ARG A 298 -11.25 -6.25 -13.60
CA ARG A 298 -11.68 -6.86 -14.86
C ARG A 298 -10.53 -7.01 -15.84
N ASP A 299 -9.59 -6.08 -15.79
CA ASP A 299 -8.38 -6.04 -16.62
C ASP A 299 -7.15 -6.01 -15.71
N ALA A 300 -6.41 -7.10 -15.68
CA ALA A 300 -5.22 -7.23 -14.84
C ALA A 300 -4.12 -6.20 -15.15
N ASP A 301 -4.06 -5.69 -16.38
CA ASP A 301 -3.09 -4.64 -16.75
C ASP A 301 -3.46 -3.26 -16.20
N ARG A 302 -4.70 -3.05 -15.81
CA ARG A 302 -5.14 -1.81 -15.14
C ARG A 302 -4.96 -1.84 -13.63
N SER A 303 -4.80 -3.03 -13.06
CA SER A 303 -4.60 -3.20 -11.63
C SER A 303 -3.18 -2.79 -11.21
N LEU A 304 -2.94 -2.73 -9.90
CA LEU A 304 -1.61 -2.61 -9.33
C LEU A 304 -0.72 -3.77 -9.79
N LYS A 305 0.47 -3.45 -10.28
CA LYS A 305 1.48 -4.42 -10.69
C LYS A 305 2.60 -4.45 -9.65
N VAL A 306 2.85 -5.62 -9.09
CA VAL A 306 3.94 -5.86 -8.13
C VAL A 306 4.79 -6.97 -8.71
N LEU A 307 5.96 -6.62 -9.25
CA LEU A 307 6.83 -7.51 -9.99
C LEU A 307 8.12 -7.79 -9.23
N VAL A 308 8.52 -9.03 -9.20
CA VAL A 308 9.74 -9.49 -8.54
C VAL A 308 10.79 -9.81 -9.59
N TYR A 309 11.98 -9.25 -9.40
CA TYR A 309 13.17 -9.54 -10.20
C TYR A 309 14.30 -9.98 -9.29
N ARG A 310 15.24 -10.77 -9.86
CA ARG A 310 16.43 -11.27 -9.17
C ARG A 310 17.71 -10.89 -9.91
N ALA A 311 18.74 -10.45 -9.19
CA ALA A 311 20.08 -10.17 -9.69
C ALA A 311 20.97 -11.43 -9.78
#